data_dd974e1d7e91af318b055ab0a01b00fe
#
_entry.id   dd974e1d7e91af318b055ab0a01b00fe
#
_cell.length_a   1.000
_cell.length_b   1.000
_cell.length_c   1.000
_cell.angle_alpha   90.00
_cell.angle_beta   90.00
_cell.angle_gamma   90.00
#
_symmetry.space_group_name_H-M   'P 1'
#
loop_
_entity.id
_entity.type
_entity.pdbx_description
1 polymer ?
#
loop_
_entity_poly.entity_id
_entity_poly.type
_entity_poly.pdbx_seq_one_letter_code
_entity_poly.pdbx_strand_id
1 'polypeptide(L)'
;MKNDLNTTLVAYENQIDRVELSEDLSNLSFKIYHKAGNEIYLDELNAASKQIIIQVLLKSLHYFGDYNPPVMIDTVFGYLDESSRASLLENYFPKLSHQTILLSTDSEIRKSVDLDKIENFISKKFTLVRDKENQLTKVVEGYFPN
;
A
#
# COMPACT_ATOMS: atom_id res chain seq x y z
N MET A 1 1.28 8.42 -10.80
CA MET A 1 0.75 7.06 -11.08
C MET A 1 1.72 6.18 -11.88
N LYS A 2 2.10 6.50 -13.15
CA LYS A 2 3.03 5.67 -13.95
C LYS A 2 4.33 5.33 -13.20
N ASN A 3 5.00 6.33 -12.63
CA ASN A 3 6.26 6.12 -11.92
C ASN A 3 6.09 5.27 -10.66
N ASP A 4 5.00 5.48 -9.93
CA ASP A 4 4.70 4.66 -8.74
C ASP A 4 4.44 3.21 -9.12
N LEU A 5 3.68 2.94 -10.20
CA LEU A 5 3.47 1.58 -10.69
C LEU A 5 4.78 0.91 -11.12
N ASN A 6 5.64 1.63 -11.84
CA ASN A 6 6.94 1.09 -12.28
C ASN A 6 7.90 0.76 -11.11
N THR A 7 7.68 1.34 -9.93
CA THR A 7 8.51 1.09 -8.75
C THR A 7 7.88 0.12 -7.76
N THR A 8 6.56 0.01 -7.72
CA THR A 8 5.86 -0.80 -6.71
C THR A 8 5.26 -2.09 -7.26
N LEU A 9 4.90 -2.10 -8.55
CA LEU A 9 4.33 -3.29 -9.20
C LEU A 9 5.48 -4.18 -9.72
N VAL A 10 6.03 -5.01 -8.84
CA VAL A 10 7.23 -5.82 -9.10
C VAL A 10 7.10 -6.69 -10.36
N ALA A 11 5.94 -7.28 -10.61
CA ALA A 11 5.69 -8.09 -11.81
C ALA A 11 5.86 -7.30 -13.13
N TYR A 12 5.79 -5.98 -13.08
CA TYR A 12 5.90 -5.07 -14.23
C TYR A 12 6.90 -3.93 -13.97
N GLU A 13 7.90 -4.21 -13.14
CA GLU A 13 8.91 -3.21 -12.78
C GLU A 13 9.55 -2.60 -14.02
N ASN A 14 9.51 -1.27 -14.10
CA ASN A 14 10.03 -0.49 -15.25
C ASN A 14 9.46 -0.89 -16.63
N GLN A 15 8.34 -1.61 -16.70
CA GLN A 15 7.74 -2.06 -17.95
C GLN A 15 6.49 -1.30 -18.37
N ILE A 16 5.95 -0.47 -17.48
CA ILE A 16 4.75 0.33 -17.77
C ILE A 16 5.14 1.59 -18.57
N ASP A 17 4.53 1.74 -19.75
CA ASP A 17 4.73 2.90 -20.60
C ASP A 17 3.81 4.06 -20.21
N ARG A 18 2.51 3.81 -20.14
CA ARG A 18 1.52 4.86 -19.82
C ARG A 18 0.31 4.29 -19.10
N VAL A 19 -0.39 5.21 -18.45
CA VAL A 19 -1.70 4.97 -17.84
C VAL A 19 -2.66 5.99 -18.41
N GLU A 20 -3.75 5.54 -18.98
CA GLU A 20 -4.83 6.37 -19.51
C GLU A 20 -6.04 6.30 -18.55
N LEU A 21 -6.58 7.43 -18.17
CA LEU A 21 -7.81 7.55 -17.40
C LEU A 21 -8.96 7.82 -18.34
N SER A 22 -10.16 7.30 -18.04
CA SER A 22 -11.35 7.66 -18.82
C SER A 22 -11.68 9.15 -18.64
N GLU A 23 -12.17 9.77 -19.67
CA GLU A 23 -12.65 11.17 -19.64
C GLU A 23 -13.99 11.29 -18.89
N ASP A 24 -14.71 10.18 -18.75
CA ASP A 24 -15.99 10.12 -18.05
C ASP A 24 -15.77 9.78 -16.57
N LEU A 25 -15.94 10.79 -15.73
CA LEU A 25 -15.83 10.66 -14.28
C LEU A 25 -16.97 9.84 -13.64
N SER A 26 -18.08 9.63 -14.37
CA SER A 26 -19.18 8.79 -13.88
C SER A 26 -18.83 7.30 -13.93
N ASN A 27 -17.87 6.94 -14.77
CA ASN A 27 -17.35 5.59 -14.90
C ASN A 27 -15.82 5.61 -14.85
N LEU A 28 -15.27 5.77 -13.64
CA LEU A 28 -13.84 5.87 -13.43
C LEU A 28 -13.16 4.56 -13.86
N SER A 29 -12.71 4.52 -15.10
CA SER A 29 -11.91 3.42 -15.64
C SER A 29 -10.51 3.90 -16.01
N PHE A 30 -9.54 3.02 -15.96
CA PHE A 30 -8.19 3.30 -16.40
C PHE A 30 -7.59 2.10 -17.14
N LYS A 31 -6.70 2.40 -18.06
CA LYS A 31 -5.96 1.40 -18.83
C LYS A 31 -4.48 1.54 -18.57
N ILE A 32 -3.79 0.43 -18.46
CA ILE A 32 -2.34 0.37 -18.28
C ILE A 32 -1.74 -0.24 -19.53
N TYR A 33 -0.68 0.38 -20.06
CA TYR A 33 0.01 -0.11 -21.25
C TYR A 33 1.45 -0.47 -20.94
N HIS A 34 1.84 -1.63 -21.44
CA HIS A 34 3.21 -2.10 -21.43
C HIS A 34 4.08 -1.37 -22.46
N LYS A 35 5.37 -1.23 -22.22
CA LYS A 35 6.34 -0.64 -23.19
C LYS A 35 6.37 -1.36 -24.54
N ALA A 36 5.96 -2.62 -24.59
CA ALA A 36 5.77 -3.36 -25.84
C ALA A 36 4.52 -2.95 -26.63
N GLY A 37 3.71 -2.02 -26.12
CA GLY A 37 2.53 -1.45 -26.79
C GLY A 37 1.21 -2.17 -26.48
N ASN A 38 1.22 -3.31 -25.81
CA ASN A 38 0.02 -4.05 -25.42
C ASN A 38 -0.62 -3.51 -24.14
N GLU A 39 -1.94 -3.62 -24.02
CA GLU A 39 -2.69 -3.32 -22.81
C GLU A 39 -2.47 -4.42 -21.77
N ILE A 40 -2.31 -4.03 -20.52
CA ILE A 40 -2.28 -4.91 -19.35
C ILE A 40 -3.71 -4.97 -18.82
N TYR A 41 -4.38 -6.09 -19.00
CA TYR A 41 -5.76 -6.28 -18.57
C TYR A 41 -5.81 -6.55 -17.06
N LEU A 42 -6.59 -5.74 -16.34
CA LEU A 42 -6.69 -5.86 -14.88
C LEU A 42 -7.24 -7.22 -14.45
N ASP A 43 -8.13 -7.80 -15.25
CA ASP A 43 -8.76 -9.10 -14.95
C ASP A 43 -7.76 -10.26 -14.96
N GLU A 44 -6.70 -10.15 -15.74
CA GLU A 44 -5.65 -11.15 -15.87
C GLU A 44 -4.61 -11.08 -14.76
N LEU A 45 -4.61 -9.99 -13.98
CA LEU A 45 -3.66 -9.79 -12.90
C LEU A 45 -4.03 -10.62 -11.66
N ASN A 46 -3.01 -11.06 -10.93
CA ASN A 46 -3.20 -11.70 -9.62
C ASN A 46 -3.68 -10.68 -8.57
N ALA A 47 -4.16 -11.19 -7.44
CA ALA A 47 -4.73 -10.37 -6.36
C ALA A 47 -3.72 -9.34 -5.81
N ALA A 48 -2.46 -9.71 -5.69
CA ALA A 48 -1.39 -8.83 -5.22
C ALA A 48 -1.21 -7.62 -6.15
N SER A 49 -1.09 -7.86 -7.45
CA SER A 49 -0.95 -6.79 -8.45
C SER A 49 -2.16 -5.86 -8.48
N LYS A 50 -3.38 -6.42 -8.38
CA LYS A 50 -4.61 -5.63 -8.28
C LYS A 50 -4.60 -4.72 -7.05
N GLN A 51 -4.19 -5.25 -5.90
CA GLN A 51 -4.09 -4.47 -4.66
C GLN A 51 -3.09 -3.31 -4.79
N ILE A 52 -1.92 -3.55 -5.35
CA ILE A 52 -0.91 -2.50 -5.59
C ILE A 52 -1.46 -1.42 -6.52
N ILE A 53 -2.12 -1.80 -7.61
CA ILE A 53 -2.69 -0.84 -8.56
C ILE A 53 -3.74 0.05 -7.89
N ILE A 54 -4.64 -0.52 -7.08
CA ILE A 54 -5.65 0.24 -6.33
C ILE A 54 -4.96 1.22 -5.37
N GLN A 55 -3.94 0.80 -4.66
CA GLN A 55 -3.22 1.69 -3.75
C GLN A 55 -2.54 2.84 -4.49
N VAL A 56 -1.87 2.56 -5.61
CA VAL A 56 -1.22 3.60 -6.43
C VAL A 56 -2.26 4.56 -7.04
N LEU A 57 -3.43 4.06 -7.43
CA LEU A 57 -4.53 4.90 -7.88
C LEU A 57 -5.01 5.84 -6.77
N LEU A 58 -5.25 5.31 -5.56
CA LEU A 58 -5.67 6.10 -4.39
C LEU A 58 -4.63 7.17 -4.05
N LYS A 59 -3.34 6.84 -4.05
CA LYS A 59 -2.26 7.83 -3.89
C LYS A 59 -2.32 8.92 -4.96
N SER A 60 -2.55 8.54 -6.21
CA SER A 60 -2.62 9.50 -7.31
C SER A 60 -3.81 10.45 -7.14
N LEU A 61 -4.98 9.93 -6.77
CA LEU A 61 -6.16 10.74 -6.48
C LEU A 61 -5.93 11.67 -5.28
N HIS A 62 -5.28 11.18 -4.24
CA HIS A 62 -4.90 11.98 -3.07
C HIS A 62 -3.96 13.14 -3.44
N TYR A 63 -2.98 12.90 -4.31
CA TYR A 63 -2.03 13.93 -4.74
C TYR A 63 -2.69 15.07 -5.55
N PHE A 64 -3.76 14.78 -6.29
CA PHE A 64 -4.50 15.78 -7.07
C PHE A 64 -5.58 16.50 -6.26
N GLY A 65 -5.85 16.08 -5.05
CA GLY A 65 -6.77 16.77 -4.14
C GLY A 65 -6.12 18.01 -3.51
N ASP A 66 -6.92 19.04 -3.26
CA ASP A 66 -6.48 20.26 -2.55
C ASP A 66 -6.18 20.00 -1.06
N TYR A 67 -6.56 18.84 -0.58
CA TYR A 67 -6.37 18.41 0.81
C TYR A 67 -5.41 17.23 0.87
N ASN A 68 -4.56 17.21 1.88
CA ASN A 68 -3.67 16.10 2.20
C ASN A 68 -4.12 15.43 3.52
N PRO A 69 -5.25 14.69 3.53
CA PRO A 69 -5.75 14.05 4.74
C PRO A 69 -4.82 12.91 5.19
N PRO A 70 -4.85 12.52 6.47
CA PRO A 70 -4.19 11.30 6.90
C PRO A 70 -4.80 10.08 6.19
N VAL A 71 -3.97 9.11 5.87
CA VAL A 71 -4.38 7.85 5.22
C VAL A 71 -4.28 6.72 6.21
N MET A 72 -5.36 5.97 6.37
CA MET A 72 -5.40 4.74 7.17
C MET A 72 -5.62 3.55 6.25
N ILE A 73 -4.77 2.54 6.36
CA ILE A 73 -4.85 1.33 5.54
C ILE A 73 -4.88 0.12 6.47
N ASP A 74 -5.91 -0.69 6.30
CA ASP A 74 -6.08 -1.96 7.01
C ASP A 74 -5.71 -3.14 6.11
N THR A 75 -5.14 -4.18 6.69
CA THR A 75 -4.78 -5.44 6.02
C THR A 75 -3.90 -5.20 4.79
N VAL A 76 -2.77 -4.55 5.01
CA VAL A 76 -1.93 -3.96 3.96
C VAL A 76 -1.27 -5.00 3.06
N PHE A 77 -0.98 -6.21 3.59
CA PHE A 77 -0.07 -7.18 2.95
C PHE A 77 -0.66 -8.57 2.73
N GLY A 78 -1.97 -8.74 2.87
CA GLY A 78 -2.62 -10.05 2.91
C GLY A 78 -2.35 -10.98 1.72
N TYR A 79 -2.01 -10.45 0.55
CA TYR A 79 -1.77 -11.22 -0.67
C TYR A 79 -0.40 -10.99 -1.30
N LEU A 80 0.49 -10.22 -0.62
CA LEU A 80 1.75 -9.79 -1.20
C LEU A 80 2.89 -10.76 -0.85
N ASP A 81 3.69 -11.08 -1.86
CA ASP A 81 4.97 -11.73 -1.67
C ASP A 81 5.98 -10.79 -0.97
N GLU A 82 7.12 -11.35 -0.58
CA GLU A 82 8.13 -10.61 0.17
C GLU A 82 8.71 -9.42 -0.61
N SER A 83 8.91 -9.55 -1.92
CA SER A 83 9.47 -8.51 -2.77
C SER A 83 8.50 -7.34 -2.96
N SER A 84 7.23 -7.62 -3.20
CA SER A 84 6.17 -6.62 -3.30
C SER A 84 5.95 -5.90 -1.97
N ARG A 85 6.00 -6.64 -0.86
CA ARG A 85 5.90 -6.09 0.50
C ARG A 85 7.06 -5.12 0.79
N ALA A 86 8.29 -5.53 0.53
CA ALA A 86 9.46 -4.67 0.70
C ALA A 86 9.36 -3.40 -0.14
N SER A 87 8.96 -3.52 -1.39
CA SER A 87 8.79 -2.37 -2.28
C SER A 87 7.77 -1.36 -1.75
N LEU A 88 6.61 -1.82 -1.25
CA LEU A 88 5.61 -0.93 -0.66
C LEU A 88 6.12 -0.26 0.62
N LEU A 89 6.76 -1.01 1.50
CA LEU A 89 7.31 -0.49 2.76
C LEU A 89 8.36 0.61 2.52
N GLU A 90 9.28 0.38 1.61
CA GLU A 90 10.42 1.28 1.39
C GLU A 90 10.08 2.46 0.46
N ASN A 91 9.25 2.24 -0.56
CA ASN A 91 9.05 3.20 -1.64
C ASN A 91 7.68 3.88 -1.65
N TYR A 92 6.67 3.26 -1.08
CA TYR A 92 5.29 3.73 -1.20
C TYR A 92 4.77 4.38 0.10
N PHE A 93 4.71 3.64 1.21
CA PHE A 93 4.09 4.14 2.45
C PHE A 93 4.76 5.39 3.04
N PRO A 94 6.10 5.53 3.04
CA PRO A 94 6.75 6.73 3.55
C PRO A 94 6.41 8.00 2.77
N LYS A 95 5.90 7.84 1.53
CA LYS A 95 5.60 8.95 0.61
C LYS A 95 4.10 9.07 0.31
N LEU A 96 3.26 8.32 1.01
CA LEU A 96 1.83 8.25 0.69
C LEU A 96 1.08 9.51 1.12
N SER A 97 1.33 9.97 2.33
CA SER A 97 0.68 11.14 2.92
C SER A 97 1.57 11.75 3.99
N HIS A 98 1.20 12.94 4.49
CA HIS A 98 1.86 13.55 5.67
C HIS A 98 1.71 12.70 6.93
N GLN A 99 0.65 11.90 7.02
CA GLN A 99 0.43 10.90 8.07
C GLN A 99 -0.17 9.64 7.47
N THR A 100 0.54 8.53 7.60
CA THR A 100 0.08 7.21 7.19
C THR A 100 -0.06 6.31 8.43
N ILE A 101 -1.24 5.71 8.61
CA ILE A 101 -1.55 4.77 9.68
C ILE A 101 -1.73 3.40 9.06
N LEU A 102 -0.88 2.45 9.42
CA LEU A 102 -0.98 1.07 8.97
C LEU A 102 -1.56 0.21 10.10
N LEU A 103 -2.68 -0.44 9.82
CA LEU A 103 -3.26 -1.46 10.69
C LEU A 103 -2.81 -2.82 10.16
N SER A 104 -2.09 -3.57 10.98
CA SER A 104 -1.50 -4.83 10.57
C SER A 104 -1.46 -5.84 11.70
N THR A 105 -1.38 -7.11 11.35
CA THR A 105 -1.00 -8.18 12.26
C THR A 105 0.53 -8.31 12.32
N ASP A 106 1.05 -9.06 13.30
CA ASP A 106 2.47 -9.38 13.43
C ASP A 106 3.00 -10.26 12.28
N SER A 107 2.13 -10.98 11.61
CA SER A 107 2.46 -11.78 10.42
C SER A 107 2.52 -10.93 9.14
N GLU A 108 1.80 -9.82 9.08
CA GLU A 108 1.81 -8.91 7.93
C GLU A 108 3.03 -8.00 7.95
N ILE A 109 3.37 -7.42 9.11
CA ILE A 109 4.61 -6.66 9.29
C ILE A 109 5.47 -7.40 10.32
N ARG A 110 6.44 -8.16 9.86
CA ARG A 110 7.30 -8.97 10.73
C ARG A 110 8.34 -8.09 11.43
N LYS A 111 8.43 -8.23 12.75
CA LYS A 111 9.25 -7.37 13.60
C LYS A 111 10.72 -7.26 13.16
N SER A 112 11.36 -8.39 12.85
CA SER A 112 12.80 -8.46 12.55
C SER A 112 13.13 -8.38 11.05
N VAL A 113 12.16 -8.25 10.18
CA VAL A 113 12.37 -8.27 8.73
C VAL A 113 11.80 -7.03 8.07
N ASP A 114 10.51 -6.75 8.35
CA ASP A 114 9.77 -5.71 7.66
C ASP A 114 9.82 -4.39 8.44
N LEU A 115 9.70 -4.45 9.78
CA LEU A 115 9.67 -3.26 10.64
C LEU A 115 11.01 -2.51 10.60
N ASP A 116 12.14 -3.24 10.62
CA ASP A 116 13.48 -2.65 10.59
C ASP A 116 13.71 -1.81 9.33
N LYS A 117 13.09 -2.17 8.21
CA LYS A 117 13.22 -1.43 6.94
C LYS A 117 12.59 -0.04 6.98
N ILE A 118 11.56 0.14 7.81
CA ILE A 118 10.79 1.38 7.89
C ILE A 118 10.94 2.10 9.22
N GLU A 119 11.77 1.62 10.13
CA GLU A 119 11.93 2.18 11.48
C GLU A 119 12.16 3.70 11.47
N ASN A 120 12.95 4.20 10.53
CA ASN A 120 13.25 5.63 10.38
C ASN A 120 12.04 6.49 9.96
N PHE A 121 10.98 5.87 9.48
CA PHE A 121 9.74 6.55 9.07
C PHE A 121 8.62 6.42 10.10
N ILE A 122 8.81 5.61 11.15
CA ILE A 122 7.79 5.35 12.16
C ILE A 122 7.94 6.35 13.30
N SER A 123 6.89 7.14 13.53
CA SER A 123 6.82 8.05 14.68
C SER A 123 6.24 7.40 15.93
N LYS A 124 5.28 6.48 15.77
CA LYS A 124 4.59 5.79 16.86
C LYS A 124 4.22 4.37 16.48
N LYS A 125 4.29 3.48 17.47
CA LYS A 125 3.87 2.07 17.36
C LYS A 125 2.94 1.74 18.52
N PHE A 126 1.82 1.08 18.21
CA PHE A 126 0.85 0.64 19.22
C PHE A 126 0.40 -0.78 18.91
N THR A 127 0.12 -1.54 19.95
CA THR A 127 -0.50 -2.86 19.85
C THR A 127 -1.87 -2.85 20.52
N LEU A 128 -2.86 -3.39 19.82
CA LEU A 128 -4.19 -3.62 20.37
C LEU A 128 -4.23 -4.99 21.05
N VAL A 129 -4.36 -5.01 22.37
CA VAL A 129 -4.38 -6.22 23.17
C VAL A 129 -5.79 -6.46 23.68
N ARG A 130 -6.36 -7.64 23.38
CA ARG A 130 -7.66 -8.03 23.90
C ARG A 130 -7.55 -8.46 25.38
N ASP A 131 -8.25 -7.75 26.24
CA ASP A 131 -8.49 -8.14 27.62
C ASP A 131 -9.77 -9.00 27.68
N LYS A 132 -9.59 -10.32 27.78
CA LYS A 132 -10.71 -11.27 27.74
C LYS A 132 -11.58 -11.23 29.00
N GLU A 133 -10.99 -10.90 30.15
CA GLU A 133 -11.68 -10.86 31.45
C GLU A 133 -12.64 -9.66 31.51
N ASN A 134 -12.20 -8.51 31.06
CA ASN A 134 -12.96 -7.27 31.10
C ASN A 134 -13.71 -6.99 29.78
N GLN A 135 -13.58 -7.85 28.78
CA GLN A 135 -14.16 -7.69 27.42
C GLN A 135 -13.79 -6.35 26.77
N LEU A 136 -12.59 -5.88 27.02
CA LEU A 136 -12.07 -4.61 26.52
C LEU A 136 -10.90 -4.83 25.58
N THR A 137 -10.59 -3.81 24.78
CA THR A 137 -9.33 -3.73 24.02
C THR A 137 -8.47 -2.65 24.65
N LYS A 138 -7.25 -3.01 25.04
CA LYS A 138 -6.25 -2.08 25.56
C LYS A 138 -5.28 -1.67 24.46
N VAL A 139 -4.91 -0.40 24.45
CA VAL A 139 -3.84 0.11 23.57
C VAL A 139 -2.55 0.09 24.39
N VAL A 140 -1.55 -0.62 23.88
CA VAL A 140 -0.22 -0.71 24.51
C VAL A 140 0.79 -0.08 23.57
N GLU A 141 1.68 0.75 24.09
CA GLU A 141 2.76 1.33 23.29
C GLU A 141 3.79 0.27 22.91
N GLY A 142 4.25 0.32 21.66
CA GLY A 142 5.16 -0.64 21.08
C GLY A 142 4.49 -1.56 20.07
N TYR A 143 5.33 -2.20 19.24
CA TYR A 143 4.89 -3.16 18.23
C TYR A 143 5.01 -4.57 18.79
N PHE A 144 3.89 -5.20 19.12
CA PHE A 144 3.79 -6.52 19.76
C PHE A 144 4.86 -6.69 20.86
N PRO A 145 4.82 -5.86 21.92
CA PRO A 145 5.75 -5.99 23.04
C PRO A 145 5.52 -7.35 23.72
N ASN A 146 6.59 -8.02 24.10
CA ASN A 146 6.55 -9.29 24.82
C ASN A 146 5.91 -9.14 26.19
#